data_12c42df774e869ac7fb962cf40c9f4f5
#
_entry.id   12c42df774e869ac7fb962cf40c9f4f5
#
_cell.length_a   1.000
_cell.length_b   1.000
_cell.length_c   1.000
_cell.angle_alpha   90.00
_cell.angle_beta   90.00
_cell.angle_gamma   90.00
#
_symmetry.space_group_name_H-M   'P 1'
#
loop_
_entity.id
_entity.type
_entity.pdbx_description
1 polymer ?
#
loop_
_entity_poly.entity_id
_entity_poly.type
_entity_poly.pdbx_seq_one_letter_code
_entity_poly.pdbx_strand_id
1 'polypeptide(L)'
;DRISAFDVIMPDPIPDKGVILTQISLYWFETMKPIIANHVVSADVSEYPPVCQPYAETLRGRSMLVKKTDPLPIECVVRGYISGSGWKSYQESGSVCGIPLAPGLRESDQLPEPIFTPSTKEELGAHDMNIDFEETVKRIGHEHASKVKDLSLAIYKKGAEMANEKQIIIA
;
A
#
# COMPACT_ATOMS: atom_id res chain seq x y z
N ASP A 1 -3.36 12.19 13.53
CA ASP A 1 -4.39 13.06 12.91
C ASP A 1 -3.82 14.18 12.04
N ARG A 2 -2.53 14.45 12.11
CA ARG A 2 -1.88 15.45 11.26
C ARG A 2 -1.67 14.90 9.86
N ILE A 3 -1.68 15.79 8.88
CA ILE A 3 -1.25 15.51 7.51
C ILE A 3 0.06 16.22 7.24
N SER A 4 0.79 15.76 6.23
CA SER A 4 1.96 16.44 5.71
C SER A 4 1.71 16.87 4.27
N ALA A 5 2.37 17.97 3.86
CA ALA A 5 2.44 18.42 2.48
C ALA A 5 3.90 18.78 2.20
N PHE A 6 4.49 18.21 1.14
CA PHE A 6 5.91 18.37 0.81
C PHE A 6 6.84 18.08 2.01
N ASP A 7 6.55 16.99 2.75
CA ASP A 7 7.26 16.55 3.97
C ASP A 7 7.20 17.55 5.15
N VAL A 8 6.41 18.60 5.04
CA VAL A 8 6.12 19.51 6.15
C VAL A 8 4.84 19.07 6.87
N ILE A 9 4.95 18.77 8.17
CA ILE A 9 3.82 18.38 9.00
C ILE A 9 2.98 19.61 9.29
N MET A 10 1.69 19.54 8.93
CA MET A 10 0.72 20.60 9.20
C MET A 10 0.50 20.74 10.72
N PRO A 11 0.40 21.97 11.26
CA PRO A 11 0.28 22.18 12.72
C PRO A 11 -1.04 21.65 13.28
N ASP A 12 -2.13 21.84 12.56
CA ASP A 12 -3.46 21.48 13.04
C ASP A 12 -3.84 20.04 12.64
N PRO A 13 -4.36 19.23 13.58
CA PRO A 13 -4.86 17.90 13.27
C PRO A 13 -6.24 17.97 12.59
N ILE A 14 -6.52 16.99 11.74
CA ILE A 14 -7.90 16.74 11.28
C ILE A 14 -8.56 15.82 12.32
N PRO A 15 -9.64 16.26 12.99
CA PRO A 15 -10.32 15.44 13.98
C PRO A 15 -10.71 14.07 13.41
N ASP A 16 -10.52 13.02 14.21
CA ASP A 16 -10.87 11.63 13.91
C ASP A 16 -10.18 10.99 12.70
N LYS A 17 -9.25 11.68 12.00
CA LYS A 17 -8.53 11.10 10.88
C LYS A 17 -7.83 9.80 11.26
N GLY A 18 -7.16 9.74 12.42
CA GLY A 18 -6.48 8.53 12.89
C GLY A 18 -7.46 7.39 13.19
N VAL A 19 -8.65 7.71 13.72
CA VAL A 19 -9.71 6.72 13.96
C VAL A 19 -10.19 6.15 12.63
N ILE A 20 -10.55 6.98 11.67
CA ILE A 20 -11.04 6.55 10.36
C ILE A 20 -10.00 5.68 9.65
N LEU A 21 -8.74 6.11 9.61
CA LEU A 21 -7.67 5.35 8.96
C LEU A 21 -7.44 3.98 9.63
N THR A 22 -7.51 3.93 10.96
CA THR A 22 -7.37 2.67 11.70
C THR A 22 -8.53 1.72 11.40
N GLN A 23 -9.77 2.21 11.41
CA GLN A 23 -10.95 1.39 11.13
C GLN A 23 -10.97 0.87 9.68
N ILE A 24 -10.59 1.70 8.71
CA ILE A 24 -10.44 1.27 7.31
C ILE A 24 -9.35 0.21 7.20
N SER A 25 -8.21 0.38 7.88
CA SER A 25 -7.13 -0.61 7.86
C SER A 25 -7.59 -1.96 8.45
N LEU A 26 -8.29 -1.95 9.58
CA LEU A 26 -8.84 -3.16 10.19
C LEU A 26 -9.84 -3.87 9.29
N TYR A 27 -10.72 -3.11 8.65
CA TYR A 27 -11.66 -3.64 7.65
C TYR A 27 -10.92 -4.36 6.51
N TRP A 28 -9.88 -3.75 5.95
CA TRP A 28 -9.12 -4.37 4.87
C TRP A 28 -8.28 -5.55 5.34
N PHE A 29 -7.68 -5.51 6.53
CA PHE A 29 -6.97 -6.65 7.09
C PHE A 29 -7.91 -7.85 7.27
N GLU A 30 -9.13 -7.64 7.77
CA GLU A 30 -10.12 -8.71 7.89
C GLU A 30 -10.56 -9.24 6.54
N THR A 31 -10.88 -8.35 5.60
CA THR A 31 -11.33 -8.69 4.25
C THR A 31 -10.28 -9.51 3.48
N MET A 32 -9.00 -9.21 3.67
CA MET A 32 -7.89 -9.86 2.95
C MET A 32 -7.34 -11.11 3.64
N LYS A 33 -7.83 -11.49 4.82
CA LYS A 33 -7.42 -12.73 5.53
C LYS A 33 -7.44 -14.00 4.69
N PRO A 34 -8.42 -14.22 3.80
CA PRO A 34 -8.42 -15.41 2.94
C PRO A 34 -7.27 -15.46 1.93
N ILE A 35 -6.67 -14.31 1.62
CA ILE A 35 -5.55 -14.19 0.67
C ILE A 35 -4.22 -14.26 1.40
N ILE A 36 -4.09 -13.52 2.51
CA ILE A 36 -2.86 -13.43 3.28
C ILE A 36 -3.13 -13.16 4.76
N ALA A 37 -2.39 -13.85 5.63
CA ALA A 37 -2.35 -13.50 7.05
C ALA A 37 -1.71 -12.12 7.25
N ASN A 38 -2.17 -11.40 8.28
CA ASN A 38 -1.62 -10.10 8.64
C ASN A 38 -0.92 -10.12 10.01
N HIS A 39 -0.34 -8.99 10.39
CA HIS A 39 0.43 -8.84 11.63
C HIS A 39 -0.39 -8.30 12.81
N VAL A 40 -1.69 -8.01 12.62
CA VAL A 40 -2.53 -7.47 13.70
C VAL A 40 -2.79 -8.53 14.75
N VAL A 41 -2.53 -8.18 16.00
CA VAL A 41 -2.81 -9.01 17.19
C VAL A 41 -4.16 -8.60 17.78
N SER A 42 -4.33 -7.31 18.06
CA SER A 42 -5.58 -6.74 18.59
C SER A 42 -5.72 -5.25 18.26
N ALA A 43 -6.95 -4.79 18.19
CA ALA A 43 -7.29 -3.35 18.15
C ALA A 43 -8.06 -2.92 19.41
N ASP A 44 -8.29 -3.83 20.34
CA ASP A 44 -8.88 -3.52 21.64
C ASP A 44 -7.77 -3.09 22.62
N VAL A 45 -7.82 -1.84 23.06
CA VAL A 45 -6.84 -1.27 23.99
C VAL A 45 -6.79 -2.01 25.31
N SER A 46 -7.88 -2.65 25.74
CA SER A 46 -7.91 -3.45 26.98
C SER A 46 -6.96 -4.67 26.92
N GLU A 47 -6.65 -5.17 25.73
CA GLU A 47 -5.74 -6.29 25.48
C GLU A 47 -4.28 -5.85 25.28
N TYR A 48 -4.01 -4.54 25.34
CA TYR A 48 -2.65 -4.02 25.16
C TYR A 48 -1.80 -4.22 26.43
N PRO A 49 -0.47 -4.24 26.27
CA PRO A 49 0.43 -4.33 27.41
C PRO A 49 0.13 -3.28 28.49
N PRO A 50 0.39 -3.58 29.79
CA PRO A 50 0.09 -2.67 30.90
C PRO A 50 0.67 -1.26 30.74
N VAL A 51 1.81 -1.11 30.08
CA VAL A 51 2.45 0.19 29.79
C VAL A 51 1.58 1.09 28.92
N CYS A 52 0.65 0.54 28.13
CA CYS A 52 -0.25 1.30 27.28
C CYS A 52 -1.51 1.76 28.02
N GLN A 53 -1.89 1.14 29.14
CA GLN A 53 -3.15 1.40 29.84
C GLN A 53 -3.33 2.86 30.29
N PRO A 54 -2.28 3.57 30.78
CA PRO A 54 -2.40 4.99 31.11
C PRO A 54 -2.80 5.89 29.92
N TYR A 55 -2.62 5.38 28.69
CA TYR A 55 -2.90 6.10 27.44
C TYR A 55 -4.14 5.56 26.72
N ALA A 56 -4.94 4.71 27.37
CA ALA A 56 -6.05 3.98 26.75
C ALA A 56 -7.02 4.90 26.00
N GLU A 57 -7.38 6.05 26.57
CA GLU A 57 -8.29 7.01 25.92
C GLU A 57 -7.70 7.62 24.64
N THR A 58 -6.41 7.91 24.64
CA THR A 58 -5.71 8.44 23.45
C THR A 58 -5.55 7.39 22.35
N LEU A 59 -5.37 6.12 22.72
CA LEU A 59 -5.12 5.02 21.81
C LEU A 59 -6.39 4.40 21.22
N ARG A 60 -7.52 4.57 21.91
CA ARG A 60 -8.80 3.96 21.56
C ARG A 60 -9.22 4.28 20.13
N GLY A 61 -9.46 3.23 19.33
CA GLY A 61 -9.93 3.31 17.95
C GLY A 61 -8.92 3.81 16.93
N ARG A 62 -7.72 4.24 17.34
CA ARG A 62 -6.68 4.83 16.47
C ARG A 62 -5.31 4.16 16.55
N SER A 63 -5.28 2.98 17.12
CA SER A 63 -4.06 2.17 17.26
C SER A 63 -4.35 0.69 17.06
N MET A 64 -3.32 -0.07 16.81
CA MET A 64 -3.34 -1.53 16.73
C MET A 64 -2.11 -2.10 17.44
N LEU A 65 -2.30 -3.16 18.20
CA LEU A 65 -1.22 -4.02 18.66
C LEU A 65 -0.85 -4.97 17.54
N VAL A 66 0.39 -4.97 17.12
CA VAL A 66 0.86 -5.76 15.99
C VAL A 66 2.08 -6.61 16.35
N LYS A 67 2.29 -7.70 15.62
CA LYS A 67 3.55 -8.45 15.66
C LYS A 67 4.65 -7.55 15.07
N LYS A 68 5.78 -7.46 15.75
CA LYS A 68 6.96 -6.81 15.18
C LYS A 68 7.51 -7.69 14.06
N THR A 69 7.68 -7.10 12.88
CA THR A 69 8.21 -7.77 11.68
C THR A 69 9.31 -6.92 11.07
N ASP A 70 10.16 -7.55 10.28
CA ASP A 70 11.16 -6.85 9.49
C ASP A 70 10.57 -6.54 8.10
N PRO A 71 10.47 -5.27 7.70
CA PRO A 71 9.92 -4.92 6.40
C PRO A 71 10.88 -5.29 5.27
N LEU A 72 10.34 -5.72 4.15
CA LEU A 72 11.12 -5.87 2.93
C LEU A 72 11.55 -4.48 2.41
N PRO A 73 12.77 -4.35 1.81
CA PRO A 73 13.29 -3.08 1.33
C PRO A 73 12.70 -2.66 -0.04
N ILE A 74 11.42 -2.94 -0.24
CA ILE A 74 10.66 -2.58 -1.44
C ILE A 74 9.23 -2.18 -1.05
N GLU A 75 8.58 -1.41 -1.90
CA GLU A 75 7.14 -1.17 -1.86
C GLU A 75 6.44 -1.94 -2.97
N CYS A 76 5.37 -2.65 -2.59
CA CYS A 76 4.58 -3.46 -3.52
C CYS A 76 3.42 -2.64 -4.05
N VAL A 77 3.57 -2.07 -5.24
CA VAL A 77 2.55 -1.27 -5.90
C VAL A 77 1.92 -2.07 -7.04
N VAL A 78 0.60 -2.05 -7.13
CA VAL A 78 -0.14 -2.62 -8.27
C VAL A 78 -0.93 -1.50 -8.93
N ARG A 79 -0.92 -1.47 -10.25
CA ARG A 79 -1.64 -0.49 -11.05
C ARG A 79 -2.66 -1.18 -11.95
N GLY A 80 -3.92 -0.81 -11.81
CA GLY A 80 -4.98 -1.19 -12.75
C GLY A 80 -5.27 -0.08 -13.78
N TYR A 81 -4.71 1.10 -13.55
CA TYR A 81 -4.84 2.29 -14.39
C TYR A 81 -3.48 2.94 -14.58
N ILE A 82 -3.29 3.61 -15.70
CA ILE A 82 -2.01 4.27 -16.02
C ILE A 82 -2.04 5.73 -15.56
N SER A 83 -1.55 5.99 -14.34
CA SER A 83 -1.57 7.31 -13.71
C SER A 83 -0.27 7.61 -12.94
N GLY A 84 -0.08 8.86 -12.52
CA GLY A 84 1.02 9.29 -11.65
C GLY A 84 2.40 8.98 -12.22
N SER A 85 3.28 8.37 -11.41
CA SER A 85 4.65 8.00 -11.85
C SER A 85 4.64 6.94 -12.95
N GLY A 86 3.64 6.06 -12.98
CA GLY A 86 3.46 5.07 -14.04
C GLY A 86 3.17 5.73 -15.40
N TRP A 87 2.32 6.76 -15.42
CA TRP A 87 2.05 7.53 -16.63
C TRP A 87 3.30 8.23 -17.15
N LYS A 88 4.09 8.85 -16.28
CA LYS A 88 5.35 9.49 -16.65
C LYS A 88 6.33 8.49 -17.30
N SER A 89 6.53 7.33 -16.67
CA SER A 89 7.38 6.27 -17.22
C SER A 89 6.89 5.78 -18.58
N TYR A 90 5.58 5.61 -18.74
CA TYR A 90 4.98 5.21 -20.02
C TYR A 90 5.21 6.26 -21.12
N GLN A 91 5.05 7.54 -20.83
CA GLN A 91 5.32 8.61 -21.79
C GLN A 91 6.79 8.63 -22.27
N GLU A 92 7.72 8.31 -21.37
CA GLU A 92 9.16 8.31 -21.67
C GLU A 92 9.62 7.09 -22.48
N SER A 93 9.05 5.91 -22.18
CA SER A 93 9.60 4.64 -22.68
C SER A 93 8.58 3.66 -23.26
N GLY A 94 7.28 3.96 -23.18
CA GLY A 94 6.21 3.01 -23.54
C GLY A 94 6.07 1.84 -22.56
N SER A 95 6.75 1.91 -21.40
CA SER A 95 6.79 0.83 -20.41
C SER A 95 6.71 1.36 -18.98
N VAL A 96 6.34 0.49 -18.03
CA VAL A 96 6.36 0.78 -16.58
C VAL A 96 7.06 -0.36 -15.87
N CYS A 97 8.09 -0.08 -15.09
CA CYS A 97 8.89 -1.11 -14.39
C CYS A 97 9.35 -2.27 -15.30
N GLY A 98 9.77 -1.94 -16.53
CA GLY A 98 10.18 -2.92 -17.53
C GLY A 98 9.03 -3.66 -18.23
N ILE A 99 7.77 -3.39 -17.89
CA ILE A 99 6.60 -4.01 -18.53
C ILE A 99 6.18 -3.12 -19.71
N PRO A 100 6.29 -3.60 -20.98
CA PRO A 100 5.82 -2.84 -22.13
C PRO A 100 4.30 -2.77 -22.14
N LEU A 101 3.76 -1.61 -22.47
CA LEU A 101 2.32 -1.38 -22.56
C LEU A 101 1.90 -1.08 -24.00
N ALA A 102 0.61 -1.26 -24.29
CA ALA A 102 0.07 -0.96 -25.61
C ALA A 102 0.28 0.52 -25.97
N PRO A 103 0.57 0.86 -27.22
CA PRO A 103 0.71 2.24 -27.67
C PRO A 103 -0.65 2.96 -27.64
N GLY A 104 -0.62 4.28 -27.45
CA GLY A 104 -1.79 5.13 -27.55
C GLY A 104 -2.64 5.21 -26.28
N LEU A 105 -2.16 4.70 -25.14
CA LEU A 105 -2.82 4.92 -23.85
C LEU A 105 -2.82 6.41 -23.49
N ARG A 106 -3.86 6.84 -22.84
CA ARG A 106 -4.02 8.19 -22.26
C ARG A 106 -3.88 8.10 -20.74
N GLU A 107 -3.57 9.21 -20.13
CA GLU A 107 -3.54 9.30 -18.66
C GLU A 107 -4.87 8.85 -18.06
N SER A 108 -4.78 8.00 -17.04
CA SER A 108 -5.89 7.36 -16.33
C SER A 108 -6.66 6.31 -17.13
N ASP A 109 -6.19 5.90 -18.30
CA ASP A 109 -6.79 4.74 -18.99
C ASP A 109 -6.62 3.47 -18.14
N GLN A 110 -7.66 2.63 -18.15
CA GLN A 110 -7.65 1.32 -17.52
C GLN A 110 -6.73 0.37 -18.29
N LEU A 111 -5.89 -0.35 -17.57
CA LEU A 111 -5.08 -1.41 -18.16
C LEU A 111 -5.90 -2.68 -18.38
N PRO A 112 -5.64 -3.46 -19.43
CA PRO A 112 -6.33 -4.74 -19.68
C PRO A 112 -6.21 -5.72 -18.51
N GLU A 113 -5.03 -5.73 -17.87
CA GLU A 113 -4.75 -6.47 -16.65
C GLU A 113 -3.94 -5.59 -15.68
N PRO A 114 -4.18 -5.70 -14.36
CA PRO A 114 -3.35 -5.02 -13.38
C PRO A 114 -1.90 -5.49 -13.47
N ILE A 115 -0.96 -4.56 -13.32
CA ILE A 115 0.47 -4.82 -13.36
C ILE A 115 1.13 -4.57 -12.00
N PHE A 116 2.11 -5.40 -11.65
CA PHE A 116 2.95 -5.21 -10.45
C PHE A 116 4.09 -4.26 -10.80
N THR A 117 4.13 -3.11 -10.13
CA THR A 117 5.06 -2.01 -10.40
C THR A 117 5.77 -1.61 -9.10
N PRO A 118 6.70 -2.44 -8.62
CA PRO A 118 7.38 -2.20 -7.34
C PRO A 118 8.26 -0.94 -7.39
N SER A 119 8.51 -0.38 -6.21
CA SER A 119 9.50 0.67 -6.02
C SER A 119 10.47 0.33 -4.90
N THR A 120 11.58 1.03 -4.85
CA THR A 120 12.48 0.97 -3.70
C THR A 120 11.76 1.54 -2.48
N LYS A 121 12.19 1.13 -1.30
CA LYS A 121 11.83 1.79 -0.05
C LYS A 121 13.08 2.50 0.43
N GLU A 122 13.18 3.79 0.08
CA GLU A 122 14.33 4.59 0.40
C GLU A 122 14.27 5.11 1.86
N GLU A 123 15.41 5.55 2.37
CA GLU A 123 15.49 6.22 3.66
C GLU A 123 14.87 7.62 3.60
N LEU A 124 14.52 8.16 4.78
CA LEU A 124 13.94 9.49 4.92
C LEU A 124 14.75 10.56 4.14
N GLY A 125 14.10 11.21 3.18
CA GLY A 125 14.68 12.30 2.37
C GLY A 125 15.08 11.90 0.95
N ALA A 126 14.98 10.62 0.58
CA ALA A 126 15.08 10.17 -0.80
C ALA A 126 13.69 9.74 -1.35
N HIS A 127 13.46 9.95 -2.64
CA HIS A 127 12.21 9.49 -3.27
C HIS A 127 12.33 8.03 -3.69
N ASP A 128 11.26 7.27 -3.47
CA ASP A 128 11.14 5.91 -3.96
C ASP A 128 11.22 5.88 -5.48
N MET A 129 12.03 4.98 -6.02
CA MET A 129 12.23 4.81 -7.45
C MET A 129 11.51 3.56 -7.95
N ASN A 130 10.81 3.68 -9.06
CA ASN A 130 10.25 2.52 -9.74
C ASN A 130 11.38 1.55 -10.13
N ILE A 131 11.22 0.27 -9.81
CA ILE A 131 12.15 -0.80 -10.16
C ILE A 131 11.43 -1.90 -10.95
N ASP A 132 12.17 -2.65 -11.74
CA ASP A 132 11.63 -3.82 -12.42
C ASP A 132 11.62 -5.07 -11.52
N PHE A 133 11.08 -6.17 -12.07
CA PHE A 133 11.02 -7.42 -11.33
C PHE A 133 12.40 -8.03 -11.08
N GLU A 134 13.35 -7.85 -11.99
CA GLU A 134 14.73 -8.38 -11.83
C GLU A 134 15.45 -7.67 -10.70
N GLU A 135 15.32 -6.35 -10.59
CA GLU A 135 15.89 -5.60 -9.48
C GLU A 135 15.20 -5.97 -8.15
N THR A 136 13.89 -6.23 -8.17
CA THR A 136 13.17 -6.76 -7.01
C THR A 136 13.74 -8.10 -6.56
N VAL A 137 14.01 -9.02 -7.50
CA VAL A 137 14.63 -10.32 -7.21
C VAL A 137 16.03 -10.16 -6.60
N LYS A 138 16.83 -9.22 -7.08
CA LYS A 138 18.16 -8.96 -6.50
C LYS A 138 18.08 -8.50 -5.05
N ARG A 139 17.05 -7.71 -4.69
CA ARG A 139 16.89 -7.15 -3.33
C ARG A 139 16.33 -8.15 -2.31
N ILE A 140 15.37 -8.97 -2.70
CA ILE A 140 14.63 -9.83 -1.76
C ILE A 140 14.65 -11.32 -2.11
N GLY A 141 15.34 -11.72 -3.18
CA GLY A 141 15.37 -13.10 -3.67
C GLY A 141 14.14 -13.48 -4.48
N HIS A 142 14.30 -14.46 -5.36
CA HIS A 142 13.26 -14.85 -6.33
C HIS A 142 11.98 -15.35 -5.66
N GLU A 143 12.09 -16.17 -4.61
CA GLU A 143 10.93 -16.72 -3.90
C GLU A 143 10.05 -15.62 -3.31
N HIS A 144 10.65 -14.68 -2.56
CA HIS A 144 9.92 -13.56 -1.99
C HIS A 144 9.36 -12.63 -3.06
N ALA A 145 10.14 -12.32 -4.11
CA ALA A 145 9.70 -11.46 -5.20
C ALA A 145 8.47 -12.02 -5.92
N SER A 146 8.47 -13.31 -6.25
CA SER A 146 7.33 -13.98 -6.86
C SER A 146 6.12 -13.98 -5.93
N LYS A 147 6.31 -14.33 -4.67
CA LYS A 147 5.24 -14.39 -3.67
C LYS A 147 4.59 -13.03 -3.44
N VAL A 148 5.38 -11.96 -3.26
CA VAL A 148 4.81 -10.63 -3.02
C VAL A 148 4.11 -10.09 -4.26
N LYS A 149 4.61 -10.37 -5.47
CA LYS A 149 3.93 -10.05 -6.72
C LYS A 149 2.54 -10.69 -6.81
N ASP A 150 2.47 -12.01 -6.61
CA ASP A 150 1.20 -12.76 -6.73
C ASP A 150 0.19 -12.32 -5.67
N LEU A 151 0.63 -12.14 -4.43
CA LEU A 151 -0.22 -11.68 -3.34
C LEU A 151 -0.70 -10.24 -3.56
N SER A 152 0.17 -9.34 -4.03
CA SER A 152 -0.21 -7.96 -4.30
C SER A 152 -1.26 -7.86 -5.41
N LEU A 153 -1.08 -8.63 -6.49
CA LEU A 153 -2.07 -8.73 -7.57
C LEU A 153 -3.41 -9.29 -7.08
N ALA A 154 -3.39 -10.33 -6.24
CA ALA A 154 -4.61 -10.93 -5.68
C ALA A 154 -5.35 -9.94 -4.76
N ILE A 155 -4.62 -9.25 -3.88
CA ILE A 155 -5.17 -8.20 -2.99
C ILE A 155 -5.79 -7.08 -3.80
N TYR A 156 -5.07 -6.58 -4.82
CA TYR A 156 -5.57 -5.52 -5.68
C TYR A 156 -6.87 -5.93 -6.41
N LYS A 157 -6.88 -7.10 -7.05
CA LYS A 157 -8.06 -7.60 -7.77
C LYS A 157 -9.27 -7.70 -6.84
N LYS A 158 -9.08 -8.26 -5.64
CA LYS A 158 -10.16 -8.35 -4.64
C LYS A 158 -10.64 -6.98 -4.16
N GLY A 159 -9.72 -6.07 -3.87
CA GLY A 159 -10.05 -4.71 -3.45
C GLY A 159 -10.78 -3.93 -4.55
N ALA A 160 -10.30 -4.01 -5.79
CA ALA A 160 -10.91 -3.35 -6.94
C ALA A 160 -12.32 -3.87 -7.24
N GLU A 161 -12.55 -5.20 -7.16
CA GLU A 161 -13.88 -5.82 -7.29
C GLU A 161 -14.86 -5.22 -6.28
N MET A 162 -14.50 -5.24 -4.99
CA MET A 162 -15.36 -4.74 -3.91
C MET A 162 -15.63 -3.24 -3.99
N ALA A 163 -14.63 -2.45 -4.40
CA ALA A 163 -14.76 -1.02 -4.58
C ALA A 163 -15.69 -0.70 -5.76
N ASN A 164 -15.56 -1.45 -6.87
CA ASN A 164 -16.37 -1.27 -8.06
C ASN A 164 -17.87 -1.55 -7.80
N GLU A 165 -18.22 -2.52 -6.95
CA GLU A 165 -19.59 -2.74 -6.48
C GLU A 165 -20.20 -1.48 -5.82
N LYS A 166 -19.36 -0.60 -5.30
CA LYS A 166 -19.72 0.66 -4.66
C LYS A 166 -19.46 1.88 -5.56
N GLN A 167 -19.19 1.66 -6.84
CA GLN A 167 -18.86 2.70 -7.83
C GLN A 167 -17.60 3.50 -7.47
N ILE A 168 -16.65 2.88 -6.77
CA ILE A 168 -15.35 3.46 -6.44
C ILE A 168 -14.28 2.77 -7.29
N ILE A 169 -13.47 3.57 -7.97
CA ILE A 169 -12.34 3.09 -8.75
C ILE A 169 -11.09 3.12 -7.87
N ILE A 170 -10.37 1.98 -7.81
CA ILE A 170 -9.02 1.92 -7.26
C ILE A 170 -8.05 1.90 -8.45
N ALA A 171 -7.32 2.99 -8.62
CA ALA A 171 -6.38 3.18 -9.73
C ALA A 171 -4.98 2.64 -9.42
#